data_8bbf5738e427ace649ddbcf843a7868d
#
_entry.id   8bbf5738e427ace649ddbcf843a7868d
#
_cell.length_a   1.000
_cell.length_b   1.000
_cell.length_c   1.000
_cell.angle_alpha   90.00
_cell.angle_beta   90.00
_cell.angle_gamma   90.00
#
_symmetry.space_group_name_H-M   'P 1'
#
loop_
_entity.id
_entity.type
_entity.pdbx_description
1 polymer ?
#
loop_
_entity_poly.entity_id
_entity_poly.type
_entity_poly.pdbx_seq_one_letter_code
_entity_poly.pdbx_strand_id
1 'polypeptide(L)'
;VIANGDIYNVKDAIECLNITKADGIMIGRGVLGAPWIIGEIDSALKGSRKFKKPTIVEKLYLIIEHIDELIFEKGAHGLLLARKHIAWTCKDFEGAQNLRKNLVKAKSPEEAKDEILLMISSLKNKI
;
A
#
# COMPACT_ATOMS: atom_id res chain seq x y z
N VAL A 1 -6.11 19.81 18.13
CA VAL A 1 -4.71 19.45 17.88
C VAL A 1 -4.64 18.11 17.17
N ILE A 2 -3.84 18.03 16.13
CA ILE A 2 -3.58 16.80 15.37
C ILE A 2 -2.14 16.37 15.66
N ALA A 3 -1.97 15.17 16.19
CA ALA A 3 -0.65 14.61 16.49
C ALA A 3 -0.15 13.75 15.33
N ASN A 4 1.16 13.68 15.15
CA ASN A 4 1.81 12.75 14.23
C ASN A 4 3.08 12.20 14.85
N GLY A 5 3.69 11.21 14.20
CA GLY A 5 4.98 10.64 14.64
C GLY A 5 4.98 9.13 14.58
N ASP A 6 5.57 8.58 13.52
CA ASP A 6 5.86 7.15 13.34
C ASP A 6 4.71 6.20 13.71
N ILE A 7 3.52 6.48 13.14
CA ILE A 7 2.34 5.64 13.32
C ILE A 7 2.30 4.64 12.16
N TYR A 8 2.51 3.35 12.47
CA TYR A 8 2.57 2.28 11.47
C TYR A 8 1.48 1.23 11.65
N ASN A 9 0.75 1.27 12.77
CA ASN A 9 -0.30 0.29 13.06
C ASN A 9 -1.30 0.86 14.07
N VAL A 10 -2.34 0.08 14.36
CA VAL A 10 -3.39 0.46 15.31
C VAL A 10 -2.83 0.74 16.71
N LYS A 11 -1.89 -0.11 17.17
CA LYS A 11 -1.28 0.05 18.48
C LYS A 11 -0.57 1.39 18.61
N ASP A 12 0.22 1.77 17.60
CA ASP A 12 0.91 3.06 17.57
C ASP A 12 -0.07 4.23 17.62
N ALA A 13 -1.19 4.11 16.90
CA ALA A 13 -2.22 5.15 16.88
C ALA A 13 -2.86 5.35 18.25
N ILE A 14 -3.23 4.27 18.92
CA ILE A 14 -3.82 4.30 20.26
C ILE A 14 -2.83 4.90 21.26
N GLU A 15 -1.59 4.47 21.22
CA GLU A 15 -0.53 4.99 22.09
C GLU A 15 -0.31 6.48 21.86
N CYS A 16 -0.25 6.91 20.63
CA CYS A 16 -0.10 8.33 20.28
C CYS A 16 -1.22 9.17 20.87
N LEU A 17 -2.46 8.75 20.72
CA LEU A 17 -3.62 9.48 21.27
C LEU A 17 -3.60 9.47 22.82
N ASN A 18 -3.20 8.37 23.43
CA ASN A 18 -3.14 8.26 24.88
C ASN A 18 -2.07 9.18 25.48
N ILE A 19 -0.92 9.30 24.83
CA ILE A 19 0.19 10.13 25.30
C ILE A 19 -0.08 11.61 25.03
N THR A 20 -0.54 11.97 23.85
CA THR A 20 -0.68 13.37 23.43
C THR A 20 -1.99 14.01 23.81
N LYS A 21 -3.03 13.21 24.06
CA LYS A 21 -4.40 13.68 24.28
C LYS A 21 -4.92 14.54 23.13
N ALA A 22 -4.38 14.35 21.92
CA ALA A 22 -4.79 15.09 20.72
C ALA A 22 -6.19 14.68 20.27
N ASP A 23 -6.81 15.55 19.47
CA ASP A 23 -8.15 15.32 18.92
C ASP A 23 -8.14 14.33 17.74
N GLY A 24 -7.00 14.20 17.07
CA GLY A 24 -6.83 13.28 15.96
C GLY A 24 -5.35 13.03 15.68
N ILE A 25 -5.10 12.15 14.70
CA ILE A 25 -3.75 11.81 14.28
C ILE A 25 -3.59 11.97 12.76
N MET A 26 -2.35 12.26 12.36
CA MET A 26 -1.97 12.30 10.95
C MET A 26 -0.91 11.23 10.73
N ILE A 27 -1.10 10.44 9.67
CA ILE A 27 -0.18 9.36 9.33
C ILE A 27 0.64 9.79 8.10
N GLY A 28 1.96 9.84 8.28
CA GLY A 28 2.89 10.17 7.20
C GLY A 28 3.49 8.92 6.56
N ARG A 29 4.71 8.59 6.95
CA ARG A 29 5.46 7.47 6.38
C ARG A 29 4.78 6.11 6.56
N GLY A 30 3.91 5.96 7.55
CA GLY A 30 3.22 4.70 7.81
C GLY A 30 2.31 4.22 6.68
N VAL A 31 1.86 5.13 5.79
CA VAL A 31 1.02 4.75 4.64
C VAL A 31 1.83 4.24 3.45
N LEU A 32 3.15 4.42 3.46
CA LEU A 32 3.99 4.00 2.36
C LEU A 32 3.98 2.47 2.24
N GLY A 33 3.50 1.96 1.14
CA GLY A 33 3.31 0.53 0.91
C GLY A 33 2.09 -0.08 1.61
N ALA A 34 1.34 0.71 2.38
CA ALA A 34 0.17 0.21 3.12
C ALA A 34 -0.91 1.29 3.25
N PRO A 35 -1.45 1.81 2.14
CA PRO A 35 -2.44 2.90 2.22
C PRO A 35 -3.72 2.52 2.97
N TRP A 36 -4.06 1.24 3.05
CA TRP A 36 -5.22 0.73 3.79
C TRP A 36 -5.11 0.92 5.31
N ILE A 37 -3.91 1.26 5.83
CA ILE A 37 -3.71 1.43 7.28
C ILE A 37 -4.59 2.56 7.85
N ILE A 38 -4.90 3.56 7.04
CA ILE A 38 -5.78 4.67 7.46
C ILE A 38 -7.17 4.13 7.81
N GLY A 39 -7.73 3.30 6.93
CA GLY A 39 -9.04 2.67 7.16
C GLY A 39 -9.01 1.70 8.34
N GLU A 40 -7.93 0.95 8.49
CA GLU A 40 -7.75 0.03 9.61
C GLU A 40 -7.75 0.78 10.95
N ILE A 41 -6.97 1.84 11.04
CA ILE A 41 -6.87 2.66 12.26
C ILE A 41 -8.19 3.36 12.56
N ASP A 42 -8.80 3.99 11.55
CA ASP A 42 -10.08 4.67 11.71
C ASP A 42 -11.16 3.71 12.23
N SER A 43 -11.23 2.52 11.66
CA SER A 43 -12.17 1.48 12.07
C SER A 43 -11.93 1.07 13.52
N ALA A 44 -10.67 0.86 13.91
CA ALA A 44 -10.30 0.47 15.27
C ALA A 44 -10.63 1.57 16.29
N LEU A 45 -10.35 2.83 15.96
CA LEU A 45 -10.64 3.97 16.85
C LEU A 45 -12.15 4.19 17.05
N LYS A 46 -12.96 3.81 16.08
CA LYS A 46 -14.42 3.85 16.16
C LYS A 46 -15.02 2.61 16.82
N GLY A 47 -14.19 1.66 17.25
CA GLY A 47 -14.65 0.41 17.85
C GLY A 47 -15.28 -0.56 16.86
N SER A 48 -15.13 -0.35 15.56
CA SER A 48 -15.64 -1.23 14.53
C SER A 48 -14.70 -2.42 14.30
N ARG A 49 -15.27 -3.60 14.10
CA ARG A 49 -14.51 -4.82 13.75
C ARG A 49 -14.73 -5.22 12.28
N LYS A 50 -15.29 -4.32 11.48
CA LYS A 50 -15.65 -4.61 10.08
C LYS A 50 -14.49 -4.48 9.11
N PHE A 51 -13.36 -3.90 9.52
CA PHE A 51 -12.21 -3.75 8.65
C PHE A 51 -11.57 -5.11 8.36
N LYS A 52 -11.35 -5.37 7.08
CA LYS A 52 -10.62 -6.57 6.63
C LYS A 52 -9.32 -6.11 5.97
N LYS A 53 -8.20 -6.68 6.39
CA LYS A 53 -6.92 -6.43 5.73
C LYS A 53 -6.98 -6.94 4.28
N PRO A 54 -6.44 -6.18 3.31
CA PRO A 54 -6.44 -6.65 1.94
C PRO A 54 -5.61 -7.93 1.77
N THR A 55 -6.10 -8.83 0.94
CA THR A 55 -5.35 -10.02 0.53
C THR A 55 -4.18 -9.60 -0.37
N ILE A 56 -3.24 -10.52 -0.62
CA ILE A 56 -2.13 -10.26 -1.55
C ILE A 56 -2.64 -9.87 -2.93
N VAL A 57 -3.67 -10.56 -3.43
CA VAL A 57 -4.29 -10.26 -4.73
C VAL A 57 -4.88 -8.85 -4.74
N GLU A 58 -5.61 -8.48 -3.69
CA GLU A 58 -6.17 -7.13 -3.55
C GLU A 58 -5.08 -6.05 -3.50
N LYS A 59 -3.98 -6.31 -2.79
CA LYS A 59 -2.82 -5.40 -2.77
C LYS A 59 -2.23 -5.20 -4.16
N LEU A 60 -2.12 -6.27 -4.93
CA LEU A 60 -1.60 -6.21 -6.30
C LEU A 60 -2.51 -5.40 -7.22
N TYR A 61 -3.83 -5.55 -7.10
CA TYR A 61 -4.77 -4.69 -7.82
C TYR A 61 -4.65 -3.23 -7.42
N LEU A 62 -4.43 -2.95 -6.13
CA LEU A 62 -4.19 -1.57 -5.66
C LEU A 62 -2.94 -0.97 -6.28
N ILE A 63 -1.90 -1.76 -6.49
CA ILE A 63 -0.69 -1.29 -7.19
C ILE A 63 -1.02 -0.90 -8.62
N ILE A 64 -1.84 -1.68 -9.33
CA ILE A 64 -2.26 -1.36 -10.69
C ILE A 64 -3.02 -0.03 -10.72
N GLU A 65 -3.99 0.14 -9.83
CA GLU A 65 -4.73 1.41 -9.70
C GLU A 65 -3.78 2.57 -9.43
N HIS A 66 -2.83 2.38 -8.53
CA HIS A 66 -1.86 3.42 -8.17
C HIS A 66 -0.97 3.82 -9.35
N ILE A 67 -0.54 2.83 -10.15
CA ILE A 67 0.21 3.10 -11.39
C ILE A 67 -0.66 3.94 -12.34
N ASP A 68 -1.91 3.54 -12.56
CA ASP A 68 -2.82 4.26 -13.47
C ASP A 68 -3.05 5.71 -13.02
N GLU A 69 -3.27 5.92 -11.73
CA GLU A 69 -3.46 7.27 -11.17
C GLU A 69 -2.20 8.13 -11.31
N LEU A 70 -1.03 7.57 -11.04
CA LEU A 70 0.24 8.29 -11.18
C LEU A 70 0.52 8.66 -12.63
N ILE A 71 0.21 7.78 -13.59
CA ILE A 71 0.35 8.06 -15.01
C ILE A 71 -0.63 9.15 -15.43
N PHE A 72 -1.87 9.09 -14.95
CA PHE A 72 -2.88 10.12 -15.22
C PHE A 72 -2.41 11.51 -14.75
N GLU A 73 -1.87 11.58 -13.52
CA GLU A 73 -1.46 12.86 -12.90
C GLU A 73 -0.10 13.37 -13.38
N LYS A 74 0.86 12.48 -13.64
CA LYS A 74 2.26 12.84 -13.87
C LYS A 74 2.80 12.41 -15.23
N GLY A 75 1.97 11.79 -16.07
CA GLY A 75 2.43 11.30 -17.38
C GLY A 75 3.54 10.25 -17.24
N ALA A 76 4.48 10.25 -18.16
CA ALA A 76 5.58 9.29 -18.19
C ALA A 76 6.40 9.26 -16.90
N HIS A 77 6.53 10.39 -16.20
CA HIS A 77 7.24 10.47 -14.92
C HIS A 77 6.53 9.66 -13.83
N GLY A 78 5.24 9.41 -13.98
CA GLY A 78 4.45 8.64 -13.02
C GLY A 78 4.96 7.21 -12.83
N LEU A 79 5.51 6.58 -13.86
CA LEU A 79 6.09 5.24 -13.75
C LEU A 79 7.29 5.22 -12.80
N LEU A 80 8.15 6.25 -12.87
CA LEU A 80 9.30 6.37 -11.98
C LEU A 80 8.86 6.54 -10.52
N LEU A 81 7.84 7.33 -10.29
CA LEU A 81 7.26 7.51 -8.95
C LEU A 81 6.62 6.21 -8.45
N ALA A 82 5.93 5.49 -9.33
CA ALA A 82 5.28 4.22 -9.00
C ALA A 82 6.28 3.17 -8.52
N ARG A 83 7.51 3.17 -9.03
CA ARG A 83 8.55 2.20 -8.64
C ARG A 83 8.79 2.17 -7.14
N LYS A 84 8.81 3.32 -6.49
CA LYS A 84 8.99 3.41 -5.04
C LYS A 84 7.82 2.76 -4.30
N HIS A 85 6.59 3.09 -4.70
CA HIS A 85 5.39 2.55 -4.08
C HIS A 85 5.27 1.03 -4.29
N ILE A 86 5.63 0.57 -5.48
CA ILE A 86 5.70 -0.86 -5.80
C ILE A 86 6.68 -1.57 -4.86
N ALA A 87 7.87 -1.02 -4.69
CA ALA A 87 8.90 -1.60 -3.83
C ALA A 87 8.42 -1.71 -2.37
N TRP A 88 7.69 -0.70 -1.89
CA TRP A 88 7.15 -0.72 -0.53
C TRP A 88 5.97 -1.68 -0.36
N THR A 89 5.15 -1.86 -1.38
CA THR A 89 3.95 -2.72 -1.30
C THR A 89 4.25 -4.18 -1.60
N CYS A 90 5.16 -4.47 -2.55
CA CYS A 90 5.53 -5.84 -2.94
C CYS A 90 6.51 -6.45 -1.95
N LYS A 91 5.99 -6.96 -0.84
CA LYS A 91 6.79 -7.63 0.18
C LYS A 91 5.95 -8.65 0.94
N ASP A 92 6.62 -9.54 1.67
CA ASP A 92 5.99 -10.49 2.59
C ASP A 92 5.04 -11.50 1.92
N PHE A 93 5.32 -11.86 0.66
CA PHE A 93 4.64 -12.96 -0.01
C PHE A 93 5.61 -13.68 -0.96
N GLU A 94 5.30 -14.94 -1.27
CA GLU A 94 6.13 -15.74 -2.16
C GLU A 94 6.17 -15.12 -3.57
N GLY A 95 7.38 -14.93 -4.10
CA GLY A 95 7.58 -14.31 -5.40
C GLY A 95 7.69 -12.80 -5.38
N ALA A 96 7.50 -12.14 -4.22
CA ALA A 96 7.56 -10.69 -4.10
C ALA A 96 8.89 -10.11 -4.57
N GLN A 97 9.99 -10.76 -4.25
CA GLN A 97 11.33 -10.28 -4.63
C GLN A 97 11.51 -10.28 -6.15
N ASN A 98 11.09 -11.36 -6.82
CA ASN A 98 11.18 -11.45 -8.29
C ASN A 98 10.26 -10.43 -8.95
N LEU A 99 9.05 -10.28 -8.44
CA LEU A 99 8.11 -9.28 -8.95
C LEU A 99 8.71 -7.87 -8.85
N ARG A 100 9.26 -7.49 -7.69
CA ARG A 100 9.93 -6.20 -7.53
C ARG A 100 11.03 -5.97 -8.55
N LYS A 101 11.88 -6.98 -8.77
CA LYS A 101 12.98 -6.90 -9.75
C LYS A 101 12.45 -6.63 -11.15
N ASN A 102 11.39 -7.33 -11.55
CA ASN A 102 10.78 -7.17 -12.86
C ASN A 102 10.11 -5.80 -13.01
N LEU A 103 9.40 -5.35 -11.98
CA LEU A 103 8.70 -4.07 -12.01
C LEU A 103 9.65 -2.88 -12.08
N VAL A 104 10.78 -2.94 -11.39
CA VAL A 104 11.79 -1.88 -11.44
C VAL A 104 12.41 -1.77 -12.84
N LYS A 105 12.48 -2.89 -13.58
CA LYS A 105 13.02 -2.93 -14.94
C LYS A 105 11.98 -2.64 -16.04
N ALA A 106 10.70 -2.58 -15.68
CA ALA A 106 9.64 -2.33 -16.65
C ALA A 106 9.84 -0.97 -17.34
N LYS A 107 9.74 -0.96 -18.66
CA LYS A 107 9.98 0.24 -19.49
C LYS A 107 8.70 1.02 -19.78
N SER A 108 7.55 0.41 -19.54
CA SER A 108 6.25 1.04 -19.78
C SER A 108 5.26 0.65 -18.69
N PRO A 109 4.20 1.46 -18.47
CA PRO A 109 3.14 1.10 -17.53
C PRO A 109 2.46 -0.22 -17.90
N GLU A 110 2.27 -0.48 -19.18
CA GLU A 110 1.67 -1.72 -19.69
C GLU A 110 2.50 -2.94 -19.31
N GLU A 111 3.82 -2.85 -19.48
CA GLU A 111 4.75 -3.91 -19.09
C GLU A 111 4.69 -4.18 -17.59
N ALA A 112 4.68 -3.14 -16.77
CA ALA A 112 4.56 -3.27 -15.32
C ALA A 112 3.23 -3.92 -14.93
N LYS A 113 2.13 -3.49 -15.51
CA LYS A 113 0.80 -4.06 -15.23
C LYS A 113 0.70 -5.52 -15.65
N ASP A 114 1.29 -5.89 -16.78
CA ASP A 114 1.31 -7.27 -17.25
C ASP A 114 2.04 -8.19 -16.27
N GLU A 115 3.18 -7.75 -15.74
CA GLU A 115 3.91 -8.49 -14.72
C GLU A 115 3.07 -8.72 -13.46
N ILE A 116 2.35 -7.70 -13.02
CA ILE A 116 1.47 -7.81 -11.86
C ILE A 116 0.31 -8.78 -12.14
N LEU A 117 -0.30 -8.70 -13.32
CA LEU A 117 -1.39 -9.59 -13.70
C LEU A 117 -0.94 -11.04 -13.80
N LEU A 118 0.28 -11.30 -14.28
CA LEU A 118 0.87 -12.65 -14.29
C LEU A 118 1.02 -13.19 -12.87
N MET A 119 1.47 -12.36 -11.94
CA MET A 119 1.59 -12.76 -10.53
C MET A 119 0.22 -13.06 -9.92
N ILE A 120 -0.79 -12.24 -10.20
CA ILE A 120 -2.17 -12.46 -9.73
C ILE A 120 -2.69 -13.81 -10.23
N SER A 121 -2.49 -14.10 -11.52
CA SER A 121 -2.89 -15.39 -12.10
C SER A 121 -2.20 -16.56 -11.42
N SER A 122 -0.90 -16.44 -11.18
CA SER A 122 -0.12 -17.46 -10.47
C SER A 122 -0.65 -17.73 -9.07
N LEU A 123 -0.97 -16.66 -8.32
CA LEU A 123 -1.52 -16.79 -6.97
C LEU A 123 -2.91 -17.41 -6.96
N LYS A 124 -3.77 -17.07 -7.91
CA LYS A 124 -5.11 -17.64 -8.03
C LYS A 124 -5.08 -19.12 -8.39
N ASN A 125 -4.10 -19.55 -9.18
CA ASN A 125 -3.97 -20.95 -9.62
C ASN A 125 -3.42 -21.88 -8.53
N LYS A 126 -2.91 -21.34 -7.43
CA LYS A 126 -2.39 -22.11 -6.29
C LYS A 126 -3.46 -22.49 -5.26
N ILE A 127 -4.71 -22.10 -5.48
CA ILE A 127 -5.80 -22.38 -4.55
C ILE A 127 -6.47 -23.72 -4.88
#